data_cbe0f0dff808524b2451c56ec1f2353e
#
_entry.id   cbe0f0dff808524b2451c56ec1f2353e
#
_cell.length_a   1.000
_cell.length_b   1.000
_cell.length_c   1.000
_cell.angle_alpha   90.00
_cell.angle_beta   90.00
_cell.angle_gamma   90.00
#
_symmetry.space_group_name_H-M   'P 1'
#
loop_
_entity.id
_entity.type
_entity.pdbx_description
1 polymer ?
#
loop_
_entity_poly.entity_id
_entity_poly.type
_entity_poly.pdbx_seq_one_letter_code
_entity_poly.pdbx_strand_id
1 'polypeptide(L)'
;SLRAKIFGGKPLNDDEMKVFTEDTYSCTTCGVCGTVCEAGIRTVELWEAMRPNLVARGDGPVGKQNMFPKLVKADRNPYMAKQEERLCWVPKDVKVQESGEIVYFAGCTAAYRQQALGVATVRILDSLGVPFAMLGKDEWCCASAMVRTGQRDVMAEHAVHNVDALKDAGAKKVLFACAGCLRNAAVDWPLWYEGYIPYETMPLSVFLRDAIRKGEINYKIPLNYAVTYHDPCHNGRHLMHLKGKDWSFESPRDCVQSIPGIKFRDMVRNRALQRCCGAGGGVKAGIPDLALDCAKARVKDGEEVSAEVIASTCPFCRRN
;
A
#
# COMPACT_ATOMS: atom_id res chain seq x y z
N SER A 1 27.47 16.44 7.93
CA SER A 1 27.04 15.10 8.44
C SER A 1 27.68 14.87 9.81
N LEU A 2 27.07 14.03 10.64
CA LEU A 2 27.64 13.66 11.95
C LEU A 2 29.04 13.04 11.79
N ARG A 3 29.24 12.26 10.73
CA ARG A 3 30.53 11.68 10.37
C ARG A 3 31.59 12.75 10.06
N ALA A 4 31.21 13.79 9.32
CA ALA A 4 32.11 14.91 9.05
C ALA A 4 32.49 15.67 10.32
N LYS A 5 31.55 15.82 11.28
CA LYS A 5 31.83 16.44 12.58
C LYS A 5 32.72 15.60 13.49
N ILE A 6 32.57 14.26 13.45
CA ILE A 6 33.29 13.33 14.33
C ILE A 6 34.64 12.89 13.71
N PHE A 7 34.69 12.69 12.39
CA PHE A 7 35.84 12.11 11.68
C PHE A 7 36.56 13.08 10.71
N GLY A 8 36.17 14.37 10.69
CA GLY A 8 36.84 15.38 9.85
C GLY A 8 36.57 15.26 8.36
N GLY A 9 35.47 14.62 7.94
CA GLY A 9 35.11 14.54 6.53
C GLY A 9 34.61 15.85 5.96
N LYS A 10 34.89 16.12 4.69
CA LYS A 10 34.32 17.29 3.98
C LYS A 10 32.80 17.11 3.79
N PRO A 11 31.99 18.18 3.94
CA PRO A 11 30.60 18.14 3.52
C PRO A 11 30.51 17.88 2.02
N LEU A 12 29.42 17.24 1.56
CA LEU A 12 29.15 17.07 0.13
C LEU A 12 29.01 18.45 -0.53
N ASN A 13 29.61 18.60 -1.70
CA ASN A 13 29.34 19.77 -2.56
C ASN A 13 27.98 19.63 -3.23
N ASP A 14 27.56 20.65 -4.00
CA ASP A 14 26.22 20.69 -4.60
C ASP A 14 26.00 19.58 -5.63
N ASP A 15 27.02 19.24 -6.44
CA ASP A 15 26.93 18.16 -7.41
C ASP A 15 26.82 16.79 -6.74
N GLU A 16 27.65 16.55 -5.71
CA GLU A 16 27.58 15.33 -4.89
C GLU A 16 26.23 15.22 -4.16
N MET A 17 25.69 16.34 -3.69
CA MET A 17 24.39 16.36 -3.03
C MET A 17 23.26 16.07 -4.01
N LYS A 18 23.35 16.55 -5.24
CA LYS A 18 22.39 16.25 -6.30
C LYS A 18 22.36 14.75 -6.60
N VAL A 19 23.53 14.13 -6.83
CA VAL A 19 23.64 12.68 -7.07
C VAL A 19 23.10 11.89 -5.87
N PHE A 20 23.48 12.27 -4.66
CA PHE A 20 22.99 11.63 -3.43
C PHE A 20 21.46 11.71 -3.30
N THR A 21 20.86 12.84 -3.67
CA THR A 21 19.40 13.02 -3.66
C THR A 21 18.74 12.13 -4.71
N GLU A 22 19.23 12.15 -5.96
CA GLU A 22 18.71 11.30 -7.04
C GLU A 22 18.75 9.82 -6.66
N ASP A 23 19.87 9.33 -6.13
CA ASP A 23 20.04 7.95 -5.66
C ASP A 23 19.08 7.62 -4.51
N THR A 24 18.95 8.54 -3.54
CA THR A 24 18.04 8.35 -2.40
C THR A 24 16.58 8.24 -2.86
N TYR A 25 16.17 9.03 -3.86
CA TYR A 25 14.81 9.00 -4.41
C TYR A 25 14.59 7.93 -5.49
N SER A 26 15.64 7.31 -6.02
CA SER A 26 15.54 6.13 -6.89
C SER A 26 15.13 4.86 -6.14
N CYS A 27 15.15 4.88 -4.82
CA CYS A 27 14.72 3.77 -3.99
C CYS A 27 13.19 3.71 -3.86
N THR A 28 12.60 2.57 -4.23
CA THR A 28 11.15 2.28 -4.09
C THR A 28 10.71 2.02 -2.65
N THR A 29 11.60 2.07 -1.68
CA THR A 29 11.38 1.70 -0.27
C THR A 29 10.75 0.31 -0.08
N CYS A 30 11.08 -0.63 -0.96
CA CYS A 30 10.48 -1.98 -0.93
C CYS A 30 11.03 -2.89 0.20
N GLY A 31 12.19 -2.58 0.77
CA GLY A 31 12.75 -3.26 1.92
C GLY A 31 13.45 -4.61 1.65
N VAL A 32 13.66 -5.01 0.37
CA VAL A 32 14.36 -6.28 0.09
C VAL A 32 15.81 -6.26 0.59
N CYS A 33 16.50 -5.13 0.48
CA CYS A 33 17.87 -4.96 0.98
C CYS A 33 17.95 -5.15 2.50
N GLY A 34 16.95 -4.70 3.27
CA GLY A 34 16.87 -4.97 4.70
C GLY A 34 16.59 -6.45 5.02
N THR A 35 15.85 -7.15 4.14
CA THR A 35 15.55 -8.58 4.32
C THR A 35 16.79 -9.46 4.14
N VAL A 36 17.70 -9.08 3.22
CA VAL A 36 18.93 -9.84 2.93
C VAL A 36 20.16 -9.30 3.67
N CYS A 37 20.01 -8.26 4.46
CA CYS A 37 21.11 -7.65 5.20
C CYS A 37 21.45 -8.49 6.44
N GLU A 38 22.60 -9.14 6.44
CA GLU A 38 23.09 -9.93 7.58
C GLU A 38 23.36 -9.08 8.83
N ALA A 39 23.69 -7.81 8.64
CA ALA A 39 23.88 -6.85 9.73
C ALA A 39 22.54 -6.33 10.33
N GLY A 40 21.39 -6.76 9.81
CA GLY A 40 20.06 -6.38 10.31
C GLY A 40 19.71 -4.90 10.10
N ILE A 41 20.33 -4.20 9.14
CA ILE A 41 20.05 -2.78 8.89
C ILE A 41 18.63 -2.61 8.36
N ARG A 42 17.85 -1.81 9.06
CA ARG A 42 16.47 -1.46 8.69
C ARG A 42 16.48 -0.36 7.62
N THR A 43 16.76 -0.75 6.39
CA THR A 43 17.02 0.17 5.27
C THR A 43 15.82 1.03 4.89
N VAL A 44 14.59 0.55 5.04
CA VAL A 44 13.38 1.35 4.75
C VAL A 44 13.29 2.53 5.69
N GLU A 45 13.42 2.28 6.98
CA GLU A 45 13.38 3.29 8.03
C GLU A 45 14.51 4.30 7.88
N LEU A 46 15.70 3.84 7.45
CA LEU A 46 16.83 4.71 7.16
C LEU A 46 16.49 5.70 6.03
N TRP A 47 16.00 5.22 4.88
CA TRP A 47 15.62 6.09 3.76
C TRP A 47 14.45 7.01 4.12
N GLU A 48 13.47 6.51 4.85
CA GLU A 48 12.33 7.31 5.32
C GLU A 48 12.73 8.36 6.37
N ALA A 49 13.82 8.15 7.11
CA ALA A 49 14.39 9.16 8.01
C ALA A 49 15.28 10.20 7.29
N MET A 50 15.92 9.81 6.19
CA MET A 50 16.80 10.71 5.42
C MET A 50 16.01 11.68 4.53
N ARG A 51 14.96 11.21 3.85
CA ARG A 51 14.17 12.02 2.91
C ARG A 51 13.59 13.31 3.49
N PRO A 52 13.04 13.35 4.72
CA PRO A 52 12.60 14.61 5.32
C PRO A 52 13.71 15.65 5.47
N ASN A 53 14.95 15.23 5.72
CA ASN A 53 16.08 16.13 5.80
C ASN A 53 16.42 16.72 4.43
N LEU A 54 16.32 15.95 3.35
CA LEU A 54 16.48 16.44 1.98
C LEU A 54 15.37 17.43 1.60
N VAL A 55 14.12 17.13 1.99
CA VAL A 55 12.99 18.05 1.80
C VAL A 55 13.20 19.37 2.55
N ALA A 56 13.62 19.30 3.82
CA ALA A 56 13.86 20.50 4.64
C ALA A 56 15.03 21.37 4.11
N ARG A 57 15.99 20.76 3.42
CA ARG A 57 17.09 21.48 2.76
C ARG A 57 16.71 22.09 1.40
N GLY A 58 15.58 21.67 0.81
CA GLY A 58 15.20 22.03 -0.55
C GLY A 58 15.85 21.18 -1.65
N ASP A 59 16.61 20.12 -1.28
CA ASP A 59 17.26 19.20 -2.23
C ASP A 59 16.28 18.16 -2.79
N GLY A 60 15.21 17.85 -2.07
CA GLY A 60 14.14 16.94 -2.46
C GLY A 60 12.76 17.53 -2.19
N PRO A 61 11.69 16.84 -2.58
CA PRO A 61 11.64 15.60 -3.36
C PRO A 61 11.85 15.86 -4.87
N VAL A 62 12.00 14.76 -5.65
CA VAL A 62 12.32 14.86 -7.08
C VAL A 62 11.08 14.78 -7.98
N GLY A 63 11.12 15.44 -9.14
CA GLY A 63 10.08 15.37 -10.16
C GLY A 63 8.69 15.78 -9.64
N LYS A 64 7.66 15.01 -10.01
CA LYS A 64 6.27 15.32 -9.63
C LYS A 64 5.91 14.97 -8.17
N GLN A 65 6.83 14.44 -7.39
CA GLN A 65 6.59 14.12 -5.98
C GLN A 65 6.30 15.37 -5.14
N ASN A 66 6.87 16.52 -5.48
CA ASN A 66 6.68 17.81 -4.80
C ASN A 66 5.23 18.32 -4.87
N MET A 67 4.42 17.79 -5.79
CA MET A 67 3.01 18.19 -5.93
C MET A 67 2.11 17.50 -4.89
N PHE A 68 2.52 16.36 -4.31
CA PHE A 68 1.66 15.55 -3.44
C PHE A 68 1.05 16.32 -2.26
N PRO A 69 1.80 17.09 -1.46
CA PRO A 69 1.21 17.81 -0.34
C PRO A 69 0.17 18.82 -0.78
N LYS A 70 0.43 19.55 -1.88
CA LYS A 70 -0.51 20.53 -2.43
C LYS A 70 -1.82 19.88 -2.85
N LEU A 71 -1.75 18.76 -3.60
CA LEU A 71 -2.93 18.03 -4.06
C LEU A 71 -3.71 17.45 -2.90
N VAL A 72 -3.03 16.83 -1.94
CA VAL A 72 -3.67 16.19 -0.80
C VAL A 72 -4.28 17.22 0.16
N LYS A 73 -3.68 18.39 0.34
CA LYS A 73 -4.28 19.49 1.12
C LYS A 73 -5.53 20.06 0.44
N ALA A 74 -5.52 20.19 -0.90
CA ALA A 74 -6.65 20.75 -1.64
C ALA A 74 -7.83 19.76 -1.72
N ASP A 75 -7.56 18.51 -2.14
CA ASP A 75 -8.60 17.56 -2.56
C ASP A 75 -8.71 16.34 -1.63
N ARG A 76 -7.96 16.28 -0.53
CA ARG A 76 -7.86 15.14 0.38
C ARG A 76 -7.41 13.84 -0.33
N ASN A 77 -6.92 13.93 -1.56
CA ASN A 77 -6.38 12.82 -2.35
C ASN A 77 -5.33 13.31 -3.37
N PRO A 78 -4.41 12.44 -3.84
CA PRO A 78 -3.35 12.82 -4.78
C PRO A 78 -3.81 12.83 -6.25
N TYR A 79 -5.10 12.72 -6.54
CA TYR A 79 -5.63 12.52 -7.90
C TYR A 79 -6.44 13.70 -8.43
N MET A 80 -6.55 14.80 -7.68
CA MET A 80 -7.39 15.96 -8.02
C MET A 80 -8.85 15.59 -8.26
N ALA A 81 -9.33 14.58 -7.55
CA ALA A 81 -10.71 14.11 -7.65
C ALA A 81 -11.54 14.74 -6.54
N LYS A 82 -12.82 14.99 -6.82
CA LYS A 82 -13.75 15.54 -5.84
C LYS A 82 -14.05 14.52 -4.76
N GLN A 83 -14.03 14.96 -3.52
CA GLN A 83 -14.22 14.07 -2.37
C GLN A 83 -15.65 13.50 -2.32
N GLU A 84 -16.64 14.26 -2.81
CA GLU A 84 -18.04 13.83 -2.94
C GLU A 84 -18.23 12.66 -3.91
N GLU A 85 -17.31 12.51 -4.88
CA GLU A 85 -17.34 11.43 -5.88
C GLU A 85 -16.66 10.15 -5.40
N ARG A 86 -16.16 10.11 -4.15
CA ARG A 86 -15.35 9.01 -3.65
C ARG A 86 -16.03 7.65 -3.70
N LEU A 87 -17.34 7.61 -3.54
CA LEU A 87 -18.16 6.38 -3.58
C LEU A 87 -19.07 6.27 -4.81
N CYS A 88 -18.93 7.12 -5.84
CA CYS A 88 -19.80 7.09 -7.01
C CYS A 88 -19.76 5.78 -7.82
N TRP A 89 -18.70 4.98 -7.60
CA TRP A 89 -18.51 3.67 -8.21
C TRP A 89 -19.20 2.52 -7.46
N VAL A 90 -19.72 2.74 -6.27
CA VAL A 90 -20.43 1.71 -5.49
C VAL A 90 -21.71 1.33 -6.21
N PRO A 91 -21.98 0.03 -6.49
CA PRO A 91 -23.20 -0.39 -7.15
C PRO A 91 -24.43 -0.05 -6.29
N LYS A 92 -25.49 0.43 -6.93
CA LYS A 92 -26.72 0.88 -6.24
C LYS A 92 -27.46 -0.24 -5.48
N ASP A 93 -27.23 -1.47 -5.88
CA ASP A 93 -27.81 -2.68 -5.28
C ASP A 93 -27.01 -3.19 -4.07
N VAL A 94 -25.83 -2.65 -3.79
CA VAL A 94 -25.01 -2.98 -2.62
C VAL A 94 -25.32 -2.01 -1.48
N LYS A 95 -25.70 -2.56 -0.33
CA LYS A 95 -25.95 -1.75 0.87
C LYS A 95 -24.66 -1.43 1.61
N VAL A 96 -24.30 -0.16 1.63
CA VAL A 96 -23.18 0.37 2.41
C VAL A 96 -23.74 1.18 3.58
N GLN A 97 -23.21 0.96 4.78
CA GLN A 97 -23.53 1.69 5.98
C GLN A 97 -22.60 2.90 6.15
N GLU A 98 -23.05 3.94 6.84
CA GLU A 98 -22.21 5.09 7.24
C GLU A 98 -21.39 4.78 8.48
N SER A 99 -21.85 3.84 9.33
CA SER A 99 -21.19 3.40 10.57
C SER A 99 -21.35 1.89 10.77
N GLY A 100 -20.42 1.26 11.48
CA GLY A 100 -20.47 -0.17 11.78
C GLY A 100 -19.15 -0.73 12.27
N GLU A 101 -19.20 -1.95 12.81
CA GLU A 101 -18.02 -2.62 13.38
C GLU A 101 -16.96 -3.00 12.33
N ILE A 102 -17.40 -3.27 11.09
CA ILE A 102 -16.51 -3.55 9.95
C ILE A 102 -16.55 -2.35 9.01
N VAL A 103 -15.40 -1.71 8.80
CA VAL A 103 -15.26 -0.60 7.86
C VAL A 103 -14.32 -1.00 6.74
N TYR A 104 -14.76 -0.82 5.49
CA TYR A 104 -13.89 -0.96 4.33
C TYR A 104 -13.26 0.39 3.98
N PHE A 105 -11.95 0.51 4.22
CA PHE A 105 -11.15 1.66 3.79
C PHE A 105 -10.69 1.45 2.34
N ALA A 106 -11.38 2.09 1.40
CA ALA A 106 -11.14 1.87 -0.04
C ALA A 106 -9.76 2.36 -0.50
N GLY A 107 -9.32 3.49 0.01
CA GLY A 107 -8.11 4.18 -0.42
C GLY A 107 -8.29 4.91 -1.76
N CYS A 108 -7.50 5.95 -1.98
CA CYS A 108 -7.65 6.84 -3.14
C CYS A 108 -7.46 6.13 -4.49
N THR A 109 -6.59 5.11 -4.56
CA THR A 109 -6.32 4.43 -5.84
C THR A 109 -7.50 3.58 -6.27
N ALA A 110 -8.14 2.84 -5.37
CA ALA A 110 -9.37 2.10 -5.69
C ALA A 110 -10.51 3.08 -6.00
N ALA A 111 -10.71 4.10 -5.17
CA ALA A 111 -11.80 5.05 -5.33
C ALA A 111 -11.78 5.81 -6.67
N TYR A 112 -10.60 6.22 -7.15
CA TYR A 112 -10.51 7.14 -8.29
C TYR A 112 -9.79 6.61 -9.53
N ARG A 113 -9.07 5.48 -9.45
CA ARG A 113 -8.25 4.99 -10.57
C ARG A 113 -8.42 3.50 -10.87
N GLN A 114 -8.87 2.72 -9.89
CA GLN A 114 -9.04 1.27 -10.01
C GLN A 114 -10.41 0.86 -9.43
N GLN A 115 -11.47 1.54 -9.84
CA GLN A 115 -12.82 1.37 -9.30
C GLN A 115 -13.34 -0.07 -9.38
N ALA A 116 -12.93 -0.81 -10.42
CA ALA A 116 -13.28 -2.23 -10.55
C ALA A 116 -12.84 -3.09 -9.34
N LEU A 117 -11.72 -2.74 -8.69
CA LEU A 117 -11.31 -3.39 -7.44
C LEU A 117 -12.24 -3.05 -6.28
N GLY A 118 -12.64 -1.79 -6.18
CA GLY A 118 -13.61 -1.36 -5.18
C GLY A 118 -14.94 -2.08 -5.36
N VAL A 119 -15.48 -2.09 -6.59
CA VAL A 119 -16.72 -2.81 -6.94
C VAL A 119 -16.63 -4.28 -6.58
N ALA A 120 -15.54 -4.97 -6.95
CA ALA A 120 -15.34 -6.38 -6.61
C ALA A 120 -15.33 -6.59 -5.08
N THR A 121 -14.66 -5.71 -4.34
CA THR A 121 -14.58 -5.81 -2.87
C THR A 121 -15.97 -5.67 -2.24
N VAL A 122 -16.73 -4.64 -2.57
CA VAL A 122 -18.05 -4.43 -1.95
C VAL A 122 -19.05 -5.51 -2.35
N ARG A 123 -18.97 -6.04 -3.58
CA ARG A 123 -19.80 -7.18 -3.99
C ARG A 123 -19.45 -8.48 -3.26
N ILE A 124 -18.18 -8.73 -2.97
CA ILE A 124 -17.79 -9.89 -2.17
C ILE A 124 -18.32 -9.74 -0.74
N LEU A 125 -18.14 -8.60 -0.11
CA LEU A 125 -18.65 -8.36 1.25
C LEU A 125 -20.19 -8.49 1.31
N ASP A 126 -20.90 -7.93 0.34
CA ASP A 126 -22.35 -8.06 0.20
C ASP A 126 -22.78 -9.51 0.00
N SER A 127 -22.11 -10.25 -0.87
CA SER A 127 -22.41 -11.67 -1.14
C SER A 127 -22.18 -12.59 0.06
N LEU A 128 -21.31 -12.20 0.98
CA LEU A 128 -21.06 -12.87 2.26
C LEU A 128 -22.10 -12.46 3.32
N GLY A 129 -23.02 -11.56 3.03
CA GLY A 129 -23.95 -11.02 4.00
C GLY A 129 -23.29 -10.23 5.13
N VAL A 130 -22.08 -9.73 4.91
CA VAL A 130 -21.32 -8.95 5.89
C VAL A 130 -21.79 -7.52 5.90
N PRO A 131 -22.41 -7.03 6.99
CA PRO A 131 -22.70 -5.61 7.13
C PRO A 131 -21.38 -4.84 7.25
N PHE A 132 -21.15 -3.87 6.37
CA PHE A 132 -19.94 -3.05 6.37
C PHE A 132 -20.26 -1.57 6.12
N ALA A 133 -19.42 -0.72 6.68
CA ALA A 133 -19.47 0.71 6.47
C ALA A 133 -18.33 1.21 5.58
N MET A 134 -18.52 2.38 4.99
CA MET A 134 -17.48 3.13 4.29
C MET A 134 -17.59 4.61 4.66
N LEU A 135 -16.49 5.28 4.91
CA LEU A 135 -16.45 6.66 5.37
C LEU A 135 -16.88 7.69 4.30
N GLY A 136 -16.96 7.30 3.03
CA GLY A 136 -17.35 8.20 1.97
C GLY A 136 -16.44 9.41 1.85
N LYS A 137 -17.01 10.61 1.85
CA LYS A 137 -16.26 11.88 1.80
C LYS A 137 -15.33 12.10 3.00
N ASP A 138 -15.58 11.43 4.12
CA ASP A 138 -14.78 11.53 5.33
C ASP A 138 -13.58 10.58 5.33
N GLU A 139 -13.43 9.71 4.31
CA GLU A 139 -12.20 8.97 4.08
C GLU A 139 -11.17 9.85 3.36
N TRP A 140 -10.14 10.31 4.07
CA TRP A 140 -9.04 11.06 3.46
C TRP A 140 -7.93 10.12 2.98
N CYS A 141 -7.03 10.64 2.14
CA CYS A 141 -5.85 9.89 1.72
C CYS A 141 -5.09 9.33 2.93
N CYS A 142 -4.67 8.07 2.85
CA CYS A 142 -3.85 7.48 3.92
C CYS A 142 -2.49 8.17 4.12
N ALA A 143 -2.10 9.09 3.25
CA ALA A 143 -0.84 9.84 3.25
C ALA A 143 0.44 9.00 3.03
N SER A 144 0.32 7.72 2.59
CA SER A 144 1.49 6.85 2.38
C SER A 144 2.54 7.44 1.43
N ALA A 145 2.12 8.10 0.35
CA ALA A 145 3.05 8.71 -0.60
C ALA A 145 3.89 9.82 0.05
N MET A 146 3.28 10.64 0.92
CA MET A 146 3.96 11.73 1.61
C MET A 146 5.02 11.22 2.59
N VAL A 147 4.69 10.20 3.38
CA VAL A 147 5.68 9.58 4.28
C VAL A 147 6.87 9.04 3.50
N ARG A 148 6.59 8.31 2.40
CA ARG A 148 7.65 7.68 1.59
C ARG A 148 8.51 8.68 0.84
N THR A 149 8.04 9.91 0.59
CA THR A 149 8.81 10.97 -0.08
C THR A 149 9.39 12.00 0.89
N GLY A 150 9.22 11.81 2.19
CA GLY A 150 9.76 12.70 3.21
C GLY A 150 8.93 13.96 3.49
N GLN A 151 7.75 14.08 2.89
CA GLN A 151 6.85 15.24 3.00
C GLN A 151 5.86 15.04 4.15
N ARG A 152 6.34 15.11 5.39
CA ARG A 152 5.60 14.68 6.58
C ARG A 152 4.54 15.66 7.10
N ASP A 153 4.56 16.93 6.68
CA ASP A 153 3.68 17.99 7.22
C ASP A 153 2.18 17.69 7.10
N VAL A 154 1.80 16.91 6.06
CA VAL A 154 0.40 16.53 5.81
C VAL A 154 0.02 15.26 6.56
N MET A 155 1.02 14.49 7.04
CA MET A 155 0.79 13.16 7.60
C MET A 155 0.02 13.21 8.91
N ALA A 156 0.38 14.11 9.82
CA ALA A 156 -0.24 14.23 11.13
C ALA A 156 -1.75 14.51 11.01
N GLU A 157 -2.12 15.54 10.23
CA GLU A 157 -3.50 15.92 9.98
C GLU A 157 -4.32 14.75 9.41
N HIS A 158 -3.78 14.04 8.41
CA HIS A 158 -4.46 12.93 7.75
C HIS A 158 -4.57 11.68 8.65
N ALA A 159 -3.54 11.40 9.47
CA ALA A 159 -3.57 10.28 10.39
C ALA A 159 -4.64 10.50 11.47
N VAL A 160 -4.63 11.68 12.10
CA VAL A 160 -5.61 12.06 13.15
C VAL A 160 -7.03 12.00 12.58
N HIS A 161 -7.28 12.68 11.46
CA HIS A 161 -8.60 12.68 10.83
C HIS A 161 -9.11 11.27 10.51
N ASN A 162 -8.31 10.42 9.84
CA ASN A 162 -8.77 9.08 9.47
C ASN A 162 -8.98 8.18 10.70
N VAL A 163 -8.14 8.31 11.74
CA VAL A 163 -8.32 7.55 12.97
C VAL A 163 -9.61 7.96 13.68
N ASP A 164 -9.87 9.26 13.81
CA ASP A 164 -11.09 9.76 14.45
C ASP A 164 -12.33 9.40 13.63
N ALA A 165 -12.33 9.58 12.32
CA ALA A 165 -13.45 9.17 11.45
C ALA A 165 -13.77 7.67 11.56
N LEU A 166 -12.76 6.81 11.67
CA LEU A 166 -12.94 5.37 11.88
C LEU A 166 -13.49 5.05 13.28
N LYS A 167 -13.07 5.79 14.31
CA LYS A 167 -13.62 5.67 15.67
C LYS A 167 -15.08 6.10 15.71
N ASP A 168 -15.39 7.24 15.12
CA ASP A 168 -16.74 7.80 15.07
C ASP A 168 -17.71 6.90 14.30
N ALA A 169 -17.22 6.24 13.25
CA ALA A 169 -17.95 5.20 12.53
C ALA A 169 -18.16 3.90 13.34
N GLY A 170 -17.59 3.79 14.54
CA GLY A 170 -17.72 2.61 15.41
C GLY A 170 -16.88 1.40 14.96
N ALA A 171 -15.81 1.62 14.20
CA ALA A 171 -14.97 0.56 13.68
C ALA A 171 -14.35 -0.27 14.81
N LYS A 172 -14.48 -1.60 14.72
CA LYS A 172 -13.69 -2.58 15.47
C LYS A 172 -12.68 -3.28 14.55
N LYS A 173 -13.00 -3.37 13.27
CA LYS A 173 -12.15 -3.95 12.25
C LYS A 173 -12.18 -3.10 10.99
N VAL A 174 -11.00 -2.70 10.49
CA VAL A 174 -10.86 -1.94 9.26
C VAL A 174 -10.21 -2.80 8.20
N LEU A 175 -10.92 -3.05 7.09
CA LEU A 175 -10.47 -3.86 5.97
C LEU A 175 -9.78 -3.00 4.92
N PHE A 176 -8.64 -3.46 4.44
CA PHE A 176 -7.86 -2.79 3.41
C PHE A 176 -7.63 -3.71 2.21
N ALA A 177 -8.00 -3.25 1.01
CA ALA A 177 -7.63 -3.87 -0.27
C ALA A 177 -6.37 -3.22 -0.89
N CYS A 178 -5.73 -2.31 -0.18
CA CYS A 178 -4.52 -1.61 -0.60
C CYS A 178 -3.39 -1.80 0.42
N ALA A 179 -2.30 -2.45 -0.01
CA ALA A 179 -1.14 -2.70 0.84
C ALA A 179 -0.49 -1.41 1.39
N GLY A 180 -0.47 -0.33 0.60
CA GLY A 180 0.06 0.95 1.03
C GLY A 180 -0.78 1.61 2.12
N CYS A 181 -2.11 1.59 1.99
CA CYS A 181 -3.03 2.11 3.00
C CYS A 181 -2.94 1.28 4.29
N LEU A 182 -2.95 -0.05 4.17
CA LEU A 182 -2.81 -0.96 5.32
C LEU A 182 -1.53 -0.70 6.10
N ARG A 183 -0.38 -0.65 5.40
CA ARG A 183 0.91 -0.40 6.07
C ARG A 183 0.89 0.94 6.80
N ASN A 184 0.33 1.97 6.16
CA ASN A 184 0.26 3.29 6.76
C ASN A 184 -0.63 3.31 8.01
N ALA A 185 -1.81 2.69 7.93
CA ALA A 185 -2.73 2.59 9.05
C ALA A 185 -2.18 1.75 10.21
N ALA A 186 -1.45 0.67 9.91
CA ALA A 186 -0.93 -0.24 10.93
C ALA A 186 0.38 0.25 11.59
N VAL A 187 1.20 1.03 10.88
CA VAL A 187 2.56 1.40 11.32
C VAL A 187 2.75 2.90 11.48
N ASP A 188 2.28 3.69 10.48
CA ASP A 188 2.60 5.11 10.47
C ASP A 188 1.59 5.95 11.26
N TRP A 189 0.28 5.72 11.13
CA TRP A 189 -0.72 6.48 11.88
C TRP A 189 -0.52 6.44 13.39
N PRO A 190 -0.19 5.28 14.02
CA PRO A 190 0.09 5.24 15.45
C PRO A 190 1.24 6.13 15.91
N LEU A 191 2.15 6.52 15.02
CA LEU A 191 3.25 7.44 15.33
C LEU A 191 2.82 8.92 15.39
N TRP A 192 1.64 9.23 14.85
CA TRP A 192 1.12 10.59 14.71
C TRP A 192 -0.19 10.82 15.46
N TYR A 193 -0.78 9.76 15.99
CA TYR A 193 -2.03 9.81 16.73
C TYR A 193 -1.75 9.70 18.22
N GLU A 194 -2.12 10.73 18.97
CA GLU A 194 -2.03 10.72 20.43
C GLU A 194 -3.28 10.03 21.00
N GLY A 195 -3.13 8.81 21.47
CA GLY A 195 -4.20 8.07 22.09
C GLY A 195 -4.34 6.63 21.61
N TYR A 196 -5.36 5.95 22.15
CA TYR A 196 -5.65 4.56 21.82
C TYR A 196 -6.43 4.45 20.50
N ILE A 197 -6.00 3.52 19.64
CA ILE A 197 -6.70 3.16 18.40
C ILE A 197 -7.50 1.88 18.67
N PRO A 198 -8.85 1.95 18.73
CA PRO A 198 -9.69 0.86 19.24
C PRO A 198 -10.04 -0.21 18.20
N TYR A 199 -9.48 -0.18 17.02
CA TYR A 199 -9.79 -1.10 15.94
C TYR A 199 -8.57 -1.88 15.45
N GLU A 200 -8.83 -3.06 14.89
CA GLU A 200 -7.83 -3.86 14.19
C GLU A 200 -7.74 -3.44 12.73
N THR A 201 -6.53 -3.27 12.22
CA THR A 201 -6.26 -3.14 10.77
C THR A 201 -6.02 -4.51 10.15
N MET A 202 -6.74 -4.85 9.07
CA MET A 202 -6.69 -6.17 8.46
C MET A 202 -6.66 -6.08 6.92
N PRO A 203 -5.80 -6.84 6.21
CA PRO A 203 -5.93 -6.94 4.76
C PRO A 203 -7.17 -7.74 4.41
N LEU A 204 -7.84 -7.35 3.33
CA LEU A 204 -9.00 -8.05 2.82
C LEU A 204 -8.72 -9.56 2.60
N SER A 205 -7.52 -9.93 2.17
CA SER A 205 -7.14 -11.33 1.94
C SER A 205 -7.21 -12.20 3.19
N VAL A 206 -6.90 -11.66 4.37
CA VAL A 206 -7.03 -12.42 5.63
C VAL A 206 -8.50 -12.63 5.96
N PHE A 207 -9.30 -11.59 5.85
CA PHE A 207 -10.75 -11.67 6.07
C PHE A 207 -11.40 -12.71 5.15
N LEU A 208 -11.07 -12.68 3.85
CA LEU A 208 -11.59 -13.63 2.87
C LEU A 208 -11.09 -15.05 3.11
N ARG A 209 -9.81 -15.25 3.43
CA ARG A 209 -9.27 -16.55 3.78
C ARG A 209 -10.01 -17.19 4.97
N ASP A 210 -10.30 -16.37 5.97
CA ASP A 210 -11.02 -16.86 7.14
C ASP A 210 -12.47 -17.28 6.79
N ALA A 211 -13.14 -16.53 5.91
CA ALA A 211 -14.44 -16.91 5.35
C ALA A 211 -14.36 -18.19 4.49
N ILE A 212 -13.31 -18.36 3.68
CA ILE A 212 -13.06 -19.58 2.90
C ILE A 212 -12.90 -20.79 3.83
N ARG A 213 -12.08 -20.67 4.87
CA ARG A 213 -11.82 -21.75 5.84
C ARG A 213 -13.06 -22.16 6.62
N LYS A 214 -14.00 -21.25 6.82
CA LYS A 214 -15.32 -21.53 7.41
C LYS A 214 -16.34 -22.09 6.42
N GLY A 215 -16.03 -22.16 5.13
CA GLY A 215 -16.95 -22.60 4.09
C GLY A 215 -18.04 -21.58 3.73
N GLU A 216 -17.85 -20.33 4.05
CA GLU A 216 -18.81 -19.24 3.80
C GLU A 216 -18.78 -18.73 2.33
N ILE A 217 -17.71 -19.06 1.57
CA ILE A 217 -17.58 -18.67 0.17
C ILE A 217 -18.03 -19.80 -0.75
N ASN A 218 -19.07 -19.54 -1.53
CA ASN A 218 -19.57 -20.47 -2.55
C ASN A 218 -19.19 -19.98 -3.95
N TYR A 219 -18.22 -20.65 -4.57
CA TYR A 219 -17.78 -20.35 -5.93
C TYR A 219 -18.79 -20.86 -6.96
N LYS A 220 -19.37 -19.95 -7.74
CA LYS A 220 -20.38 -20.28 -8.75
C LYS A 220 -19.77 -20.69 -10.10
N ILE A 221 -18.59 -20.18 -10.42
CA ILE A 221 -17.96 -20.32 -11.74
C ILE A 221 -16.48 -20.66 -11.55
N PRO A 222 -15.98 -21.77 -12.15
CA PRO A 222 -14.55 -22.07 -12.17
C PRO A 222 -13.82 -21.09 -13.12
N LEU A 223 -12.57 -20.75 -12.76
CA LEU A 223 -11.69 -19.92 -13.57
C LEU A 223 -10.50 -20.76 -14.06
N ASN A 224 -10.43 -21.08 -15.35
CA ASN A 224 -9.40 -21.93 -15.92
C ASN A 224 -8.18 -21.11 -16.38
N TYR A 225 -7.44 -20.51 -15.43
CA TYR A 225 -6.24 -19.72 -15.69
C TYR A 225 -5.02 -20.24 -14.95
N ALA A 226 -3.85 -20.10 -15.57
CA ALA A 226 -2.57 -20.18 -14.88
C ALA A 226 -2.31 -18.85 -14.17
N VAL A 227 -2.34 -18.85 -12.83
CA VAL A 227 -2.24 -17.65 -12.02
C VAL A 227 -0.99 -17.67 -11.17
N THR A 228 -0.30 -16.54 -11.11
CA THR A 228 0.75 -16.30 -10.13
C THR A 228 0.37 -15.12 -9.21
N TYR A 229 1.13 -14.96 -8.12
CA TYR A 229 0.86 -13.88 -7.16
C TYR A 229 2.06 -12.94 -7.01
N HIS A 230 1.83 -11.65 -7.17
CA HIS A 230 2.79 -10.61 -6.82
C HIS A 230 2.56 -10.18 -5.36
N ASP A 231 3.56 -10.44 -4.50
CA ASP A 231 3.55 -10.00 -3.10
C ASP A 231 3.81 -8.49 -3.00
N PRO A 232 2.85 -7.64 -2.60
CA PRO A 232 3.12 -6.23 -2.38
C PRO A 232 4.06 -6.06 -1.18
N CYS A 233 5.14 -5.29 -1.34
CA CYS A 233 6.14 -5.09 -0.29
C CYS A 233 5.52 -4.58 1.03
N HIS A 234 4.55 -3.68 0.95
CA HIS A 234 3.89 -3.10 2.12
C HIS A 234 3.00 -4.09 2.89
N ASN A 235 2.37 -5.06 2.22
CA ASN A 235 1.64 -6.12 2.90
C ASN A 235 2.56 -7.24 3.39
N GLY A 236 3.60 -7.54 2.61
CA GLY A 236 4.57 -8.60 2.89
C GLY A 236 5.67 -8.15 3.85
N ARG A 237 6.83 -7.73 3.30
CA ARG A 237 8.04 -7.42 4.07
C ARG A 237 7.85 -6.41 5.19
N HIS A 238 7.03 -5.36 4.96
CA HIS A 238 6.86 -4.31 5.96
C HIS A 238 5.98 -4.73 7.14
N LEU A 239 5.10 -5.74 6.97
CA LEU A 239 4.17 -6.18 8.01
C LEU A 239 4.45 -7.59 8.56
N MET A 240 5.32 -8.37 7.93
CA MET A 240 5.58 -9.76 8.36
C MET A 240 6.08 -9.88 9.81
N HIS A 241 6.74 -8.86 10.32
CA HIS A 241 7.23 -8.83 11.71
C HIS A 241 6.12 -8.48 12.71
N LEU A 242 5.09 -7.73 12.29
CA LEU A 242 3.95 -7.36 13.12
C LEU A 242 2.84 -8.40 13.09
N LYS A 243 2.56 -8.94 11.92
CA LYS A 243 1.37 -9.74 11.64
C LYS A 243 1.68 -11.21 11.32
N GLY A 244 2.95 -11.55 11.20
CA GLY A 244 3.41 -12.90 10.87
C GLY A 244 3.41 -13.18 9.35
N LYS A 245 4.20 -14.20 8.98
CA LYS A 245 4.40 -14.57 7.57
C LYS A 245 3.14 -15.19 6.94
N ASP A 246 2.40 -15.99 7.70
CA ASP A 246 1.14 -16.61 7.25
C ASP A 246 0.13 -15.54 6.83
N TRP A 247 -0.05 -14.53 7.66
CA TRP A 247 -0.95 -13.42 7.41
C TRP A 247 -0.52 -12.57 6.19
N SER A 248 0.79 -12.31 6.08
CA SER A 248 1.35 -11.41 5.06
C SER A 248 1.51 -12.04 3.69
N PHE A 249 1.82 -13.34 3.61
CA PHE A 249 2.19 -14.01 2.37
C PHE A 249 1.25 -15.15 1.97
N GLU A 250 0.74 -15.93 2.93
CA GLU A 250 -0.06 -17.11 2.59
C GLU A 250 -1.54 -16.77 2.43
N SER A 251 -2.09 -15.81 3.21
CA SER A 251 -3.52 -15.49 3.09
C SER A 251 -3.96 -15.13 1.67
N PRO A 252 -3.21 -14.32 0.87
CA PRO A 252 -3.62 -14.05 -0.51
C PRO A 252 -3.48 -15.27 -1.42
N ARG A 253 -2.50 -16.15 -1.15
CA ARG A 253 -2.31 -17.40 -1.90
C ARG A 253 -3.46 -18.36 -1.66
N ASP A 254 -3.84 -18.54 -0.39
CA ASP A 254 -5.01 -19.35 -0.02
C ASP A 254 -6.27 -18.87 -0.75
N CYS A 255 -6.50 -17.55 -0.79
CA CYS A 255 -7.63 -16.98 -1.53
C CYS A 255 -7.59 -17.30 -3.03
N VAL A 256 -6.44 -17.18 -3.68
CA VAL A 256 -6.31 -17.45 -5.11
C VAL A 256 -6.44 -18.94 -5.40
N GLN A 257 -5.79 -19.79 -4.61
CA GLN A 257 -5.78 -21.25 -4.81
C GLN A 257 -7.12 -21.91 -4.49
N SER A 258 -7.96 -21.28 -3.67
CA SER A 258 -9.30 -21.78 -3.35
C SER A 258 -10.29 -21.65 -4.51
N ILE A 259 -10.01 -20.82 -5.51
CA ILE A 259 -10.90 -20.61 -6.67
C ILE A 259 -10.82 -21.85 -7.59
N PRO A 260 -11.93 -22.55 -7.86
CA PRO A 260 -11.96 -23.73 -8.70
C PRO A 260 -11.37 -23.46 -10.10
N GLY A 261 -10.55 -24.37 -10.60
CA GLY A 261 -9.96 -24.32 -11.93
C GLY A 261 -8.67 -23.48 -12.04
N ILE A 262 -8.28 -22.77 -11.00
CA ILE A 262 -7.01 -22.02 -10.97
C ILE A 262 -5.83 -22.99 -10.90
N LYS A 263 -4.86 -22.78 -11.79
CA LYS A 263 -3.54 -23.44 -11.76
C LYS A 263 -2.54 -22.45 -11.19
N PHE A 264 -2.33 -22.48 -9.88
CA PHE A 264 -1.44 -21.56 -9.19
C PHE A 264 0.03 -21.94 -9.36
N ARG A 265 0.88 -20.96 -9.68
CA ARG A 265 2.34 -21.11 -9.83
C ARG A 265 3.03 -19.91 -9.18
N ASP A 266 3.80 -20.13 -8.11
CA ASP A 266 4.59 -19.05 -7.53
C ASP A 266 5.74 -18.64 -8.48
N MET A 267 6.02 -17.35 -8.55
CA MET A 267 7.25 -16.86 -9.20
C MET A 267 8.46 -17.31 -8.40
N VAL A 268 9.61 -17.48 -9.04
CA VAL A 268 10.87 -17.84 -8.36
C VAL A 268 11.21 -16.87 -7.24
N ARG A 269 11.07 -15.56 -7.51
CA ARG A 269 11.20 -14.52 -6.49
C ARG A 269 9.84 -14.16 -5.92
N ASN A 270 9.53 -14.75 -4.77
CA ASN A 270 8.25 -14.57 -4.10
C ASN A 270 8.42 -14.24 -2.60
N ARG A 271 7.34 -13.98 -1.91
CA ARG A 271 7.29 -13.68 -0.46
C ARG A 271 8.27 -12.59 -0.06
N ALA A 272 9.11 -12.84 0.93
CA ALA A 272 10.08 -11.86 1.42
C ALA A 272 11.16 -11.49 0.40
N LEU A 273 11.47 -12.36 -0.56
CA LEU A 273 12.47 -12.14 -1.61
C LEU A 273 11.88 -11.61 -2.92
N GLN A 274 10.58 -11.33 -2.97
CA GLN A 274 9.91 -10.85 -4.17
C GLN A 274 10.53 -9.57 -4.74
N ARG A 275 10.53 -9.42 -6.07
CA ARG A 275 10.92 -8.22 -6.80
C ARG A 275 9.83 -7.13 -6.65
N CYS A 276 10.24 -5.88 -6.46
CA CYS A 276 9.30 -4.75 -6.37
C CYS A 276 8.57 -4.50 -7.70
N CYS A 277 7.32 -4.04 -7.62
CA CYS A 277 6.59 -3.57 -8.80
C CYS A 277 7.11 -2.23 -9.36
N GLY A 278 7.94 -1.49 -8.62
CA GLY A 278 8.49 -0.20 -9.04
C GLY A 278 7.70 1.05 -8.63
N ALA A 279 6.42 0.93 -8.26
CA ALA A 279 5.56 2.10 -8.02
C ALA A 279 5.84 2.84 -6.71
N GLY A 280 6.40 2.15 -5.69
CA GLY A 280 6.58 2.64 -4.33
C GLY A 280 7.60 3.77 -4.18
N GLY A 281 7.75 4.28 -2.94
CA GLY A 281 8.76 5.29 -2.62
C GLY A 281 8.64 6.63 -3.34
N GLY A 282 7.53 6.87 -4.07
CA GLY A 282 7.37 8.02 -4.94
C GLY A 282 8.00 7.85 -6.34
N VAL A 283 8.70 6.74 -6.60
CA VAL A 283 9.47 6.51 -7.85
C VAL A 283 8.60 6.66 -9.10
N LYS A 284 7.35 6.14 -9.07
CA LYS A 284 6.43 6.30 -10.22
C LYS A 284 6.15 7.76 -10.59
N ALA A 285 6.18 8.68 -9.65
CA ALA A 285 5.93 10.10 -9.90
C ALA A 285 7.23 10.89 -10.16
N GLY A 286 8.32 10.49 -9.53
CA GLY A 286 9.61 11.17 -9.63
C GLY A 286 10.47 10.68 -10.80
N ILE A 287 10.53 9.36 -11.01
CA ILE A 287 11.40 8.69 -11.97
C ILE A 287 10.59 7.58 -12.68
N PRO A 288 9.63 7.95 -13.57
CA PRO A 288 8.68 7.02 -14.15
C PRO A 288 9.32 5.88 -14.97
N ASP A 289 10.44 6.13 -15.63
CA ASP A 289 11.13 5.13 -16.43
C ASP A 289 11.69 3.99 -15.56
N LEU A 290 12.29 4.33 -14.41
CA LEU A 290 12.74 3.33 -13.44
C LEU A 290 11.56 2.51 -12.88
N ALA A 291 10.42 3.16 -12.62
CA ALA A 291 9.22 2.44 -12.19
C ALA A 291 8.75 1.44 -13.24
N LEU A 292 8.74 1.84 -14.51
CA LEU A 292 8.34 1.00 -15.63
C LEU A 292 9.30 -0.19 -15.82
N ASP A 293 10.61 0.03 -15.71
CA ASP A 293 11.60 -1.05 -15.84
C ASP A 293 11.48 -2.08 -14.72
N CYS A 294 11.22 -1.64 -13.50
CA CYS A 294 10.88 -2.54 -12.39
C CYS A 294 9.62 -3.36 -12.68
N ALA A 295 8.58 -2.72 -13.25
CA ALA A 295 7.33 -3.40 -13.60
C ALA A 295 7.54 -4.44 -14.69
N LYS A 296 8.26 -4.10 -15.78
CA LYS A 296 8.62 -5.04 -16.85
C LYS A 296 9.37 -6.25 -16.31
N ALA A 297 10.38 -6.02 -15.45
CA ALA A 297 11.12 -7.11 -14.82
C ALA A 297 10.21 -8.02 -13.97
N ARG A 298 9.16 -7.46 -13.32
CA ARG A 298 8.20 -8.25 -12.54
C ARG A 298 7.22 -9.01 -13.41
N VAL A 299 6.79 -8.44 -14.54
CA VAL A 299 5.96 -9.15 -15.53
C VAL A 299 6.74 -10.34 -16.08
N LYS A 300 8.03 -10.15 -16.43
CA LYS A 300 8.90 -11.23 -16.89
C LYS A 300 9.02 -12.37 -15.87
N ASP A 301 9.13 -12.08 -14.56
CA ASP A 301 9.10 -13.13 -13.52
C ASP A 301 7.79 -13.97 -13.60
N GLY A 302 6.66 -13.39 -14.01
CA GLY A 302 5.39 -14.08 -14.22
C GLY A 302 5.38 -14.93 -15.50
N GLU A 303 5.96 -14.43 -16.57
CA GLU A 303 6.11 -15.14 -17.85
C GLU A 303 7.01 -16.38 -17.69
N GLU A 304 8.09 -16.29 -16.89
CA GLU A 304 9.01 -17.40 -16.60
C GLU A 304 8.32 -18.61 -15.96
N VAL A 305 7.21 -18.39 -15.25
CA VAL A 305 6.38 -19.48 -14.68
C VAL A 305 5.16 -19.79 -15.54
N SER A 306 5.10 -19.25 -16.75
CA SER A 306 3.99 -19.45 -17.70
C SER A 306 2.63 -19.07 -17.06
N ALA A 307 2.58 -17.97 -16.33
CA ALA A 307 1.34 -17.44 -15.77
C ALA A 307 0.62 -16.57 -16.82
N GLU A 308 -0.69 -16.75 -16.93
CA GLU A 308 -1.59 -15.94 -17.78
C GLU A 308 -2.07 -14.71 -17.00
N VAL A 309 -2.10 -14.79 -15.67
CA VAL A 309 -2.60 -13.73 -14.79
C VAL A 309 -1.64 -13.54 -13.61
N ILE A 310 -1.33 -12.30 -13.29
CA ILE A 310 -0.63 -11.90 -12.07
C ILE A 310 -1.64 -11.28 -11.11
N ALA A 311 -2.00 -11.97 -10.04
CA ALA A 311 -2.83 -11.45 -8.98
C ALA A 311 -2.01 -10.63 -7.96
N SER A 312 -2.61 -9.63 -7.34
CA SER A 312 -1.98 -8.84 -6.27
C SER A 312 -3.03 -8.17 -5.39
N THR A 313 -2.72 -7.99 -4.10
CA THR A 313 -3.56 -7.30 -3.12
C THR A 313 -3.22 -5.80 -3.00
N CYS A 314 -2.78 -5.17 -4.09
CA CYS A 314 -2.45 -3.76 -4.10
C CYS A 314 -2.87 -3.07 -5.41
N PRO A 315 -3.85 -2.15 -5.39
CA PRO A 315 -4.28 -1.43 -6.58
C PRO A 315 -3.16 -0.56 -7.18
N PHE A 316 -2.20 -0.13 -6.36
CA PHE A 316 -1.09 0.68 -6.82
C PHE A 316 -0.03 -0.15 -7.57
N CYS A 317 0.21 -1.41 -7.17
CA CYS A 317 1.03 -2.35 -7.93
C CYS A 317 0.39 -2.67 -9.30
N ARG A 318 -0.94 -2.91 -9.32
CA ARG A 318 -1.68 -3.16 -10.56
C ARG A 318 -1.61 -1.97 -11.54
N ARG A 319 -1.54 -0.76 -11.01
CA ARG A 319 -1.51 0.47 -11.82
C ARG A 319 -0.13 0.74 -12.44
N ASN A 320 0.92 0.14 -11.97
CA ASN A 320 2.26 0.32 -12.52
C ASN A 320 2.49 -0.56 -13.73
#